data_87560cddef73182e7704b2a630c8830f
#
_entry.id   87560cddef73182e7704b2a630c8830f
#
_cell.length_a   1.000
_cell.length_b   1.000
_cell.length_c   1.000
_cell.angle_alpha   90.00
_cell.angle_beta   90.00
_cell.angle_gamma   90.00
#
_symmetry.space_group_name_H-M   'P 1'
#
loop_
_entity.id
_entity.type
_entity.pdbx_description
1 polymer ?
#
loop_
_entity_poly.entity_id
_entity_poly.type
_entity_poly.pdbx_seq_one_letter_code
_entity_poly.pdbx_strand_id
1 'polypeptide(L)'
;MNKIKEDFINAFGKEMWEEQELLDELQKYIDKVCKEYLGIDSIPIVFETIKGDISRYDFKLQAIILNRKYKNDYVELLDSCFHELEHHWQRIYISNNDTPKAKRWEKEFKNYNREDQTQEVEIDAYAFSQVILNCEFGLTHKHPDPYIQYLIDDYINSRKILNDD
;
A
#
# COMPACT_ATOMS: atom_id res chain seq x y z
N MET A 1 22.38 -6.59 7.47
CA MET A 1 20.89 -6.65 7.48
C MET A 1 20.38 -5.22 7.57
N ASN A 2 19.34 -4.84 6.83
CA ASN A 2 18.77 -3.49 6.90
C ASN A 2 18.17 -3.30 8.31
N LYS A 3 18.46 -2.18 8.98
CA LYS A 3 18.00 -1.89 10.34
C LYS A 3 16.47 -1.99 10.46
N ILE A 4 15.74 -1.54 9.45
CA ILE A 4 14.27 -1.63 9.42
C ILE A 4 13.79 -3.07 9.40
N LYS A 5 14.48 -3.96 8.67
CA LYS A 5 14.16 -5.40 8.67
C LYS A 5 14.35 -6.01 10.05
N GLU A 6 15.42 -5.62 10.76
CA GLU A 6 15.63 -6.05 12.15
C GLU A 6 14.55 -5.51 13.08
N ASP A 7 14.23 -4.23 12.98
CA ASP A 7 13.20 -3.58 13.77
C ASP A 7 11.84 -4.24 13.55
N PHE A 8 11.49 -4.55 12.29
CA PHE A 8 10.26 -5.27 11.94
C PHE A 8 10.21 -6.67 12.56
N ILE A 9 11.27 -7.48 12.42
CA ILE A 9 11.33 -8.83 13.00
C ILE A 9 11.24 -8.76 14.53
N ASN A 10 11.92 -7.82 15.14
CA ASN A 10 11.90 -7.63 16.59
C ASN A 10 10.54 -7.12 17.07
N ALA A 11 9.94 -6.19 16.33
CA ALA A 11 8.66 -5.60 16.64
C ALA A 11 7.52 -6.62 16.52
N PHE A 12 7.42 -7.30 15.39
CA PHE A 12 6.32 -8.23 15.10
C PHE A 12 6.53 -9.65 15.64
N GLY A 13 7.68 -9.94 16.23
CA GLY A 13 7.92 -11.17 17.00
C GLY A 13 7.30 -11.20 18.39
N LYS A 14 6.67 -10.12 18.85
CA LYS A 14 5.89 -10.08 20.09
C LYS A 14 4.51 -10.70 19.88
N GLU A 15 4.08 -11.50 20.83
CA GLU A 15 2.81 -12.24 20.72
C GLU A 15 1.55 -11.37 20.78
N MET A 16 1.61 -10.17 21.39
CA MET A 16 0.47 -9.25 21.47
C MET A 16 0.93 -7.81 21.50
N TRP A 17 0.31 -6.99 20.62
CA TRP A 17 0.47 -5.55 20.59
C TRP A 17 -0.80 -4.86 21.08
N GLU A 18 -0.63 -3.84 21.93
CA GLU A 18 -1.69 -2.87 22.11
C GLU A 18 -1.93 -2.14 20.77
N GLU A 19 -3.19 -1.82 20.49
CA GLU A 19 -3.59 -1.24 19.20
C GLU A 19 -2.80 0.03 18.87
N GLN A 20 -2.57 0.90 19.84
CA GLN A 20 -1.82 2.13 19.65
C GLN A 20 -0.33 1.87 19.38
N GLU A 21 0.28 0.91 20.05
CA GLU A 21 1.68 0.52 19.81
C GLU A 21 1.86 0.00 18.38
N LEU A 22 0.90 -0.80 17.91
CA LEU A 22 0.93 -1.32 16.53
C LEU A 22 0.76 -0.20 15.51
N LEU A 23 -0.16 0.74 15.74
CA LEU A 23 -0.33 1.91 14.87
C LEU A 23 0.93 2.76 14.82
N ASP A 24 1.55 3.02 15.97
CA ASP A 24 2.78 3.81 16.05
C ASP A 24 3.93 3.13 15.29
N GLU A 25 4.01 1.80 15.33
CA GLU A 25 5.03 1.05 14.61
C GLU A 25 4.78 1.06 13.10
N LEU A 26 3.55 0.83 12.64
CA LEU A 26 3.17 0.92 11.24
C LEU A 26 3.38 2.33 10.69
N GLN A 27 3.09 3.36 11.49
CA GLN A 27 3.28 4.76 11.10
C GLN A 27 4.74 5.08 10.78
N LYS A 28 5.69 4.54 11.52
CA LYS A 28 7.13 4.73 11.21
C LYS A 28 7.49 4.23 9.81
N TYR A 29 6.91 3.11 9.38
CA TYR A 29 7.18 2.56 8.05
C TYR A 29 6.52 3.40 6.96
N ILE A 30 5.29 3.86 7.18
CA ILE A 30 4.61 4.79 6.27
C ILE A 30 5.41 6.08 6.13
N ASP A 31 5.84 6.70 7.24
CA ASP A 31 6.64 7.93 7.23
C ASP A 31 7.93 7.75 6.43
N LYS A 32 8.60 6.61 6.61
CA LYS A 32 9.80 6.29 5.84
C LYS A 32 9.52 6.16 4.36
N VAL A 33 8.50 5.39 3.98
CA VAL A 33 8.18 5.15 2.57
C VAL A 33 7.74 6.43 1.87
N CYS A 34 6.92 7.26 2.53
CA CYS A 34 6.56 8.58 2.02
C CYS A 34 7.80 9.44 1.72
N LYS A 35 8.75 9.48 2.65
CA LYS A 35 9.95 10.31 2.52
C LYS A 35 10.95 9.79 1.51
N GLU A 36 11.24 8.48 1.55
CA GLU A 36 12.38 7.89 0.82
C GLU A 36 12.01 7.42 -0.59
N TYR A 37 10.75 7.01 -0.81
CA TYR A 37 10.31 6.44 -2.09
C TYR A 37 9.36 7.36 -2.86
N LEU A 38 8.43 8.01 -2.18
CA LEU A 38 7.36 8.77 -2.83
C LEU A 38 7.61 10.28 -2.86
N GLY A 39 8.43 10.81 -1.96
CA GLY A 39 8.71 12.26 -1.88
C GLY A 39 7.49 13.09 -1.49
N ILE A 40 6.60 12.54 -0.66
CA ILE A 40 5.36 13.17 -0.21
C ILE A 40 5.29 13.27 1.31
N ASP A 41 4.40 14.10 1.82
CA ASP A 41 4.08 14.15 3.24
C ASP A 41 3.41 12.86 3.69
N SER A 42 3.68 12.46 4.93
CA SER A 42 3.06 11.28 5.53
C SER A 42 1.58 11.50 5.82
N ILE A 43 0.82 10.40 5.81
CA ILE A 43 -0.59 10.39 6.14
C ILE A 43 -0.86 9.47 7.34
N PRO A 44 -1.89 9.76 8.16
CA PRO A 44 -2.21 8.98 9.34
C PRO A 44 -2.80 7.61 8.99
N ILE A 45 -2.56 6.65 9.88
CA ILE A 45 -3.18 5.34 9.88
C ILE A 45 -4.12 5.24 11.09
N VAL A 46 -5.30 4.69 10.89
CA VAL A 46 -6.26 4.44 11.97
C VAL A 46 -6.88 3.05 11.84
N PHE A 47 -7.31 2.48 12.97
CA PHE A 47 -8.12 1.28 12.96
C PHE A 47 -9.60 1.62 13.04
N GLU A 48 -10.40 0.98 12.19
CA GLU A 48 -11.86 0.97 12.26
C GLU A 48 -12.41 -0.45 12.13
N THR A 49 -13.67 -0.63 12.45
CA THR A 49 -14.39 -1.85 12.09
C THR A 49 -15.03 -1.63 10.73
N ILE A 50 -14.43 -2.25 9.70
CA ILE A 50 -14.90 -2.16 8.32
C ILE A 50 -15.61 -3.46 7.94
N LYS A 51 -16.71 -3.35 7.20
CA LYS A 51 -17.41 -4.53 6.68
C LYS A 51 -16.87 -4.88 5.30
N GLY A 52 -16.28 -6.06 5.18
CA GLY A 52 -15.91 -6.64 3.90
C GLY A 52 -14.49 -6.36 3.39
N ASP A 53 -13.81 -5.31 3.89
CA ASP A 53 -12.45 -4.97 3.45
C ASP A 53 -11.41 -5.19 4.53
N ILE A 54 -10.15 -5.37 4.14
CA ILE A 54 -8.98 -5.39 5.03
C ILE A 54 -8.56 -3.96 5.36
N SER A 55 -8.60 -3.09 4.35
CA SER A 55 -8.20 -1.69 4.44
C SER A 55 -8.94 -0.84 3.42
N ARG A 56 -8.79 0.47 3.54
CA ARG A 56 -9.17 1.43 2.50
C ARG A 56 -8.38 2.72 2.64
N TYR A 57 -8.16 3.41 1.55
CA TYR A 57 -7.73 4.80 1.55
C TYR A 57 -8.96 5.72 1.62
N ASP A 58 -9.00 6.59 2.61
CA ASP A 58 -10.03 7.63 2.70
C ASP A 58 -9.52 8.93 2.06
N PHE A 59 -10.02 9.20 0.88
CA PHE A 59 -9.63 10.37 0.08
C PHE A 59 -9.96 11.71 0.75
N LYS A 60 -11.07 11.78 1.50
CA LYS A 60 -11.50 13.02 2.16
C LYS A 60 -10.68 13.32 3.40
N LEU A 61 -10.37 12.29 4.16
CA LEU A 61 -9.57 12.40 5.39
C LEU A 61 -8.07 12.34 5.09
N GLN A 62 -7.69 11.91 3.89
CA GLN A 62 -6.30 11.58 3.54
C GLN A 62 -5.67 10.68 4.61
N ALA A 63 -6.29 9.55 4.84
CA ALA A 63 -5.89 8.58 5.86
C ALA A 63 -6.00 7.15 5.36
N ILE A 64 -5.16 6.27 5.88
CA ILE A 64 -5.26 4.83 5.71
C ILE A 64 -6.11 4.27 6.82
N ILE A 65 -7.18 3.57 6.48
CA ILE A 65 -8.08 2.93 7.41
C ILE A 65 -7.86 1.43 7.35
N LEU A 66 -7.43 0.84 8.45
CA LEU A 66 -7.20 -0.58 8.60
C LEU A 66 -8.37 -1.23 9.36
N ASN A 67 -8.77 -2.42 8.92
CA ASN A 67 -9.82 -3.16 9.61
C ASN A 67 -9.26 -3.84 10.86
N ARG A 68 -9.77 -3.44 12.03
CA ARG A 68 -9.37 -3.98 13.35
C ARG A 68 -9.49 -5.50 13.44
N LYS A 69 -10.34 -6.13 12.63
CA LYS A 69 -10.46 -7.59 12.55
C LYS A 69 -9.12 -8.27 12.23
N TYR A 70 -8.25 -7.62 11.46
CA TYR A 70 -6.97 -8.16 10.99
C TYR A 70 -5.76 -7.72 11.82
N LYS A 71 -5.97 -7.11 13.00
CA LYS A 71 -4.89 -6.53 13.83
C LYS A 71 -3.80 -7.52 14.26
N ASN A 72 -4.03 -8.81 14.14
CA ASN A 72 -3.05 -9.86 14.47
C ASN A 72 -2.34 -10.42 13.21
N ASP A 73 -2.72 -10.01 12.03
CA ASP A 73 -2.06 -10.37 10.77
C ASP A 73 -1.17 -9.21 10.32
N TYR A 74 0.03 -9.16 10.89
CA TYR A 74 0.93 -8.02 10.72
C TYR A 74 1.44 -7.85 9.29
N VAL A 75 1.68 -8.97 8.57
CA VAL A 75 2.13 -8.91 7.17
C VAL A 75 1.02 -8.37 6.28
N GLU A 76 -0.21 -8.84 6.48
CA GLU A 76 -1.39 -8.34 5.76
C GLU A 76 -1.65 -6.86 6.03
N LEU A 77 -1.52 -6.42 7.30
CA LEU A 77 -1.68 -5.00 7.65
C LEU A 77 -0.60 -4.13 7.01
N LEU A 78 0.64 -4.60 6.98
CA LEU A 78 1.75 -3.85 6.38
C LEU A 78 1.60 -3.76 4.86
N ASP A 79 1.24 -4.87 4.21
CA ASP A 79 0.90 -4.91 2.78
C ASP A 79 -0.22 -3.93 2.45
N SER A 80 -1.31 -3.98 3.22
CA SER A 80 -2.44 -3.07 3.11
C SER A 80 -2.03 -1.61 3.29
N CYS A 81 -1.15 -1.29 4.25
CA CYS A 81 -0.66 0.07 4.44
C CYS A 81 0.03 0.61 3.18
N PHE A 82 0.89 -0.17 2.55
CA PHE A 82 1.60 0.27 1.34
C PHE A 82 0.69 0.32 0.12
N HIS A 83 -0.25 -0.60 -0.01
CA HIS A 83 -1.27 -0.58 -1.05
C HIS A 83 -2.12 0.71 -0.99
N GLU A 84 -2.65 1.04 0.18
CA GLU A 84 -3.47 2.24 0.36
C GLU A 84 -2.65 3.53 0.27
N LEU A 85 -1.39 3.50 0.68
CA LEU A 85 -0.46 4.62 0.51
C LEU A 85 -0.22 4.93 -0.98
N GLU A 86 -0.10 3.88 -1.81
CA GLU A 86 0.04 4.06 -3.26
C GLU A 86 -1.19 4.75 -3.86
N HIS A 87 -2.39 4.42 -3.43
CA HIS A 87 -3.60 5.14 -3.85
C HIS A 87 -3.55 6.63 -3.48
N HIS A 88 -2.99 6.98 -2.32
CA HIS A 88 -2.75 8.37 -1.96
C HIS A 88 -1.77 9.04 -2.93
N TRP A 89 -0.63 8.40 -3.21
CA TRP A 89 0.36 8.91 -4.15
C TRP A 89 -0.20 9.06 -5.57
N GLN A 90 -0.96 8.09 -6.06
CA GLN A 90 -1.64 8.15 -7.37
C GLN A 90 -2.53 9.40 -7.50
N ARG A 91 -3.25 9.77 -6.44
CA ARG A 91 -4.08 10.98 -6.41
C ARG A 91 -3.25 12.26 -6.49
N ILE A 92 -2.13 12.31 -5.77
CA ILE A 92 -1.19 13.43 -5.84
C ILE A 92 -0.57 13.50 -7.26
N TYR A 93 -0.16 12.37 -7.81
CA TYR A 93 0.41 12.28 -9.15
C TYR A 93 -0.56 12.82 -10.21
N ILE A 94 -1.80 12.38 -10.20
CA ILE A 94 -2.85 12.85 -11.13
C ILE A 94 -3.03 14.37 -11.01
N SER A 95 -3.03 14.91 -9.80
CA SER A 95 -3.25 16.34 -9.56
C SER A 95 -2.10 17.22 -10.07
N ASN A 96 -0.89 16.67 -10.15
CA ASN A 96 0.31 17.43 -10.47
C ASN A 96 0.85 17.17 -11.89
N ASN A 97 0.29 16.22 -12.64
CA ASN A 97 0.82 15.80 -13.92
C ASN A 97 -0.26 15.72 -15.01
N ASP A 98 0.13 16.04 -16.24
CA ASP A 98 -0.71 15.91 -17.46
C ASP A 98 -0.15 14.84 -18.43
N THR A 99 0.34 13.74 -17.86
CA THR A 99 0.88 12.60 -18.61
C THR A 99 -0.22 11.67 -19.11
N PRO A 100 0.05 10.83 -20.11
CA PRO A 100 -0.89 9.78 -20.53
C PRO A 100 -1.28 8.86 -19.37
N LYS A 101 -0.35 8.53 -18.47
CA LYS A 101 -0.58 7.73 -17.26
C LYS A 101 -1.56 8.44 -16.31
N ALA A 102 -1.34 9.71 -16.00
CA ALA A 102 -2.22 10.49 -15.15
C ALA A 102 -3.67 10.51 -15.69
N LYS A 103 -3.83 10.67 -17.01
CA LYS A 103 -5.15 10.67 -17.68
C LYS A 103 -5.84 9.31 -17.61
N ARG A 104 -5.09 8.20 -17.78
CA ARG A 104 -5.65 6.85 -17.64
C ARG A 104 -6.13 6.61 -16.22
N TRP A 105 -5.30 6.90 -15.22
CA TRP A 105 -5.63 6.74 -13.80
C TRP A 105 -6.80 7.62 -13.37
N GLU A 106 -6.84 8.90 -13.82
CA GLU A 106 -7.98 9.77 -13.55
C GLU A 106 -9.29 9.19 -14.09
N LYS A 107 -9.25 8.63 -15.31
CA LYS A 107 -10.41 7.98 -15.91
C LYS A 107 -10.83 6.73 -15.14
N GLU A 108 -9.89 5.91 -14.69
CA GLU A 108 -10.18 4.73 -13.87
C GLU A 108 -10.81 5.13 -12.54
N PHE A 109 -10.26 6.10 -11.83
CA PHE A 109 -10.85 6.57 -10.57
C PHE A 109 -12.25 7.18 -10.73
N LYS A 110 -12.54 7.82 -11.85
CA LYS A 110 -13.90 8.30 -12.16
C LYS A 110 -14.92 7.18 -12.40
N ASN A 111 -14.44 6.04 -12.88
CA ASN A 111 -15.25 4.87 -13.21
C ASN A 111 -14.89 3.66 -12.33
N TYR A 112 -14.34 3.91 -11.15
CA TYR A 112 -13.79 2.88 -10.29
C TYR A 112 -14.80 1.80 -9.95
N ASN A 113 -14.43 0.55 -10.23
CA ASN A 113 -15.17 -0.63 -9.86
C ASN A 113 -14.42 -1.41 -8.78
N ARG A 114 -14.93 -1.34 -7.58
CA ARG A 114 -14.33 -1.99 -6.39
C ARG A 114 -14.14 -3.51 -6.54
N GLU A 115 -14.96 -4.17 -7.35
CA GLU A 115 -14.88 -5.61 -7.55
C GLU A 115 -13.88 -6.02 -8.64
N ASP A 116 -13.38 -5.04 -9.43
CA ASP A 116 -12.42 -5.27 -10.50
C ASP A 116 -11.00 -4.92 -10.06
N GLN A 117 -10.27 -5.91 -9.60
CA GLN A 117 -8.87 -5.79 -9.19
C GLN A 117 -7.89 -5.78 -10.37
N THR A 118 -8.37 -5.85 -11.62
CA THR A 118 -7.51 -5.78 -12.82
C THR A 118 -7.29 -4.35 -13.32
N GLN A 119 -7.91 -3.35 -12.69
CA GLN A 119 -7.70 -1.95 -13.01
C GLN A 119 -6.23 -1.57 -12.82
N GLU A 120 -5.69 -0.70 -13.68
CA GLU A 120 -4.27 -0.31 -13.64
C GLU A 120 -3.88 0.29 -12.29
N VAL A 121 -4.75 1.09 -11.69
CA VAL A 121 -4.51 1.68 -10.35
C VAL A 121 -4.41 0.63 -9.24
N GLU A 122 -5.16 -0.47 -9.33
CA GLU A 122 -5.08 -1.59 -8.38
C GLU A 122 -3.80 -2.42 -8.60
N ILE A 123 -3.49 -2.76 -9.86
CA ILE A 123 -2.28 -3.50 -10.19
C ILE A 123 -1.03 -2.72 -9.77
N ASP A 124 -1.00 -1.41 -10.00
CA ASP A 124 0.09 -0.53 -9.56
C ASP A 124 0.23 -0.53 -8.03
N ALA A 125 -0.88 -0.41 -7.30
CA ALA A 125 -0.87 -0.43 -5.83
C ALA A 125 -0.39 -1.78 -5.25
N TYR A 126 -0.82 -2.92 -5.80
CA TYR A 126 -0.29 -4.23 -5.42
C TYR A 126 1.19 -4.39 -5.77
N ALA A 127 1.60 -3.94 -6.96
CA ALA A 127 2.99 -4.01 -7.39
C ALA A 127 3.89 -3.18 -6.47
N PHE A 128 3.50 -1.96 -6.15
CA PHE A 128 4.22 -1.09 -5.21
C PHE A 128 4.38 -1.75 -3.85
N SER A 129 3.29 -2.21 -3.26
CA SER A 129 3.29 -2.89 -1.97
C SER A 129 4.24 -4.09 -1.95
N GLN A 130 4.16 -4.98 -2.94
CA GLN A 130 5.03 -6.16 -3.04
C GLN A 130 6.51 -5.80 -3.18
N VAL A 131 6.84 -4.75 -3.94
CA VAL A 131 8.23 -4.27 -4.09
C VAL A 131 8.75 -3.71 -2.77
N ILE A 132 7.98 -2.87 -2.07
CA ILE A 132 8.38 -2.31 -0.78
C ILE A 132 8.56 -3.39 0.28
N LEU A 133 7.62 -4.34 0.38
CA LEU A 133 7.73 -5.47 1.31
C LEU A 133 9.00 -6.28 1.06
N ASN A 134 9.32 -6.54 -0.19
CA ASN A 134 10.53 -7.29 -0.54
C ASN A 134 11.80 -6.49 -0.26
N CYS A 135 11.86 -5.23 -0.71
CA CYS A 135 13.06 -4.40 -0.59
C CYS A 135 13.39 -4.05 0.86
N GLU A 136 12.38 -3.69 1.65
CA GLU A 136 12.58 -3.20 3.02
C GLU A 136 12.59 -4.31 4.07
N PHE A 137 11.78 -5.36 3.89
CA PHE A 137 11.60 -6.41 4.88
C PHE A 137 12.07 -7.79 4.42
N GLY A 138 12.36 -7.96 3.13
CA GLY A 138 12.67 -9.27 2.53
C GLY A 138 11.49 -10.23 2.60
N LEU A 139 10.27 -9.69 2.65
CA LEU A 139 9.02 -10.45 2.67
C LEU A 139 8.48 -10.61 1.26
N THR A 140 7.87 -11.76 1.00
CA THR A 140 7.12 -12.03 -0.22
C THR A 140 5.67 -12.26 0.17
N HIS A 141 4.79 -11.36 -0.28
CA HIS A 141 3.34 -11.49 -0.07
C HIS A 141 2.65 -11.44 -1.44
N LYS A 142 2.16 -12.57 -1.88
CA LYS A 142 1.55 -12.72 -3.21
C LYS A 142 0.05 -12.59 -3.13
N HIS A 143 -0.56 -12.04 -4.19
CA HIS A 143 -2.00 -11.98 -4.34
C HIS A 143 -2.57 -13.41 -4.42
N PRO A 144 -3.69 -13.74 -3.73
CA PRO A 144 -4.26 -15.08 -3.71
C PRO A 144 -4.82 -15.53 -5.07
N ASP A 145 -5.25 -14.60 -5.92
CA ASP A 145 -5.67 -14.90 -7.28
C ASP A 145 -4.44 -14.98 -8.21
N PRO A 146 -4.17 -16.16 -8.85
CA PRO A 146 -3.00 -16.33 -9.70
C PRO A 146 -3.00 -15.44 -10.94
N TYR A 147 -4.17 -15.07 -11.48
CA TYR A 147 -4.26 -14.20 -12.65
C TYR A 147 -3.90 -12.75 -12.27
N ILE A 148 -4.42 -12.26 -11.15
CA ILE A 148 -4.03 -10.94 -10.64
C ILE A 148 -2.53 -10.91 -10.35
N GLN A 149 -2.00 -11.95 -9.70
CA GLN A 149 -0.56 -12.03 -9.43
C GLN A 149 0.27 -12.02 -10.73
N TYR A 150 -0.18 -12.69 -11.77
CA TYR A 150 0.47 -12.64 -13.08
C TYR A 150 0.53 -11.20 -13.63
N LEU A 151 -0.57 -10.44 -13.53
CA LEU A 151 -0.61 -9.04 -13.96
C LEU A 151 0.33 -8.16 -13.13
N ILE A 152 0.41 -8.40 -11.82
CA ILE A 152 1.33 -7.69 -10.93
C ILE A 152 2.79 -7.98 -11.31
N ASP A 153 3.14 -9.24 -11.51
CA ASP A 153 4.50 -9.65 -11.89
C ASP A 153 4.90 -9.04 -13.26
N ASP A 154 3.99 -9.02 -14.23
CA ASP A 154 4.21 -8.37 -15.53
C ASP A 154 4.43 -6.86 -15.38
N TYR A 155 3.64 -6.20 -14.54
CA TYR A 155 3.76 -4.77 -14.25
C TYR A 155 5.12 -4.43 -13.62
N ILE A 156 5.56 -5.22 -12.64
CA ILE A 156 6.87 -5.07 -11.99
C ILE A 156 7.99 -5.27 -13.01
N ASN A 157 7.94 -6.33 -13.81
CA ASN A 157 8.96 -6.67 -14.80
C ASN A 157 9.06 -5.63 -15.93
N SER A 158 7.95 -5.00 -16.27
CA SER A 158 7.89 -3.92 -17.24
C SER A 158 8.38 -2.57 -16.69
N ARG A 159 8.78 -2.53 -15.43
CA ARG A 159 9.27 -1.31 -14.72
C ARG A 159 8.31 -0.12 -14.78
N LYS A 160 7.02 -0.39 -14.76
CA LYS A 160 5.99 0.67 -14.81
C LYS A 160 5.77 1.38 -13.49
N ILE A 161 6.23 0.77 -12.39
CA ILE A 161 6.11 1.35 -11.04
C ILE A 161 6.93 2.63 -10.97
N LEU A 162 6.32 3.71 -10.49
CA LEU A 162 6.92 5.04 -10.33
C LEU A 162 7.52 5.65 -11.62
N ASN A 163 7.21 5.11 -12.79
CA ASN A 163 7.59 5.66 -14.09
C ASN A 163 6.41 6.41 -14.75
N ASP A 164 6.74 7.38 -15.60
CA ASP A 164 5.76 8.27 -16.26
C ASP A 164 5.14 7.70 -17.55
N ASP A 165 5.48 6.47 -17.93
CA ASP A 165 5.05 5.85 -19.20
C ASP A 165 3.63 5.29 -19.20
#